data_b3cdd1945ac74caad69576d3e5bce15c
#
_entry.id   b3cdd1945ac74caad69576d3e5bce15c
#
_cell.length_a   1.000
_cell.length_b   1.000
_cell.length_c   1.000
_cell.angle_alpha   90.00
_cell.angle_beta   90.00
_cell.angle_gamma   90.00
#
_symmetry.space_group_name_H-M   'P 1'
#
loop_
_entity.id
_entity.type
_entity.pdbx_description
1 polymer ?
#
loop_
_entity_poly.entity_id
_entity_poly.type
_entity_poly.pdbx_seq_one_letter_code
_entity_poly.pdbx_strand_id
1 'polypeptide(L)'
;MSLTAQDLRLVKSQRTLLDIPQLQLAAGRLHALLGPNGAGKSTLLGALAGLEHSVLRQVRLLGQPLSHWDTLDLARARALLPQDNPVPFDFNVRDIVRMGRYPHSDQPHPREAHLVDDALQMAGALHLVHQRYELLSGGEKARVHLARVLAQVWAHPDHPQERWLLLDEPTAALDLAHQHTVMRLLRELTQQGVGVIAVLHDINLAGAYADQVLVMNQGRIDTMGACEQVLQPSLVERVWGVVCERLPRHDREGRGWLAFS
;
A
#
# COMPACT_ATOMS: atom_id res chain seq x y z
N MET A 1 6.54 5.83 -15.70
CA MET A 1 7.37 4.69 -15.29
C MET A 1 6.53 3.77 -14.44
N SER A 2 6.94 2.55 -14.13
CA SER A 2 6.03 1.56 -13.60
C SER A 2 6.72 0.56 -12.67
N LEU A 3 5.95 0.01 -11.76
CA LEU A 3 6.26 -1.23 -11.05
C LEU A 3 5.64 -2.38 -11.86
N THR A 4 6.46 -3.32 -12.33
CA THR A 4 6.00 -4.40 -13.21
C THR A 4 6.44 -5.76 -12.68
N ALA A 5 5.66 -6.79 -13.02
CA ALA A 5 6.09 -8.18 -12.86
C ALA A 5 5.79 -8.95 -14.15
N GLN A 6 6.68 -9.87 -14.49
CA GLN A 6 6.54 -10.76 -15.64
C GLN A 6 6.86 -12.19 -15.24
N ASP A 7 5.98 -13.12 -15.61
CA ASP A 7 6.06 -14.54 -15.28
C ASP A 7 6.28 -14.77 -13.77
N LEU A 8 5.61 -13.95 -12.94
CA LEU A 8 5.75 -13.99 -11.49
C LEU A 8 5.15 -15.27 -10.93
N ARG A 9 6.01 -16.24 -10.66
CA ARG A 9 5.62 -17.51 -10.07
C ARG A 9 6.35 -17.77 -8.77
N LEU A 10 5.59 -17.76 -7.67
CA LEU A 10 6.10 -18.04 -6.34
C LEU A 10 5.56 -19.38 -5.84
N VAL A 11 6.49 -20.29 -5.54
CA VAL A 11 6.16 -21.62 -5.00
C VAL A 11 6.84 -21.77 -3.64
N LYS A 12 6.05 -22.15 -2.60
CA LYS A 12 6.57 -22.52 -1.27
C LYS A 12 5.99 -23.87 -0.84
N SER A 13 6.82 -24.76 -0.33
CA SER A 13 6.39 -26.09 0.14
C SER A 13 5.52 -26.85 -0.88
N GLN A 14 5.93 -26.85 -2.16
CA GLN A 14 5.24 -27.46 -3.31
C GLN A 14 3.87 -26.83 -3.64
N ARG A 15 3.47 -25.78 -2.97
CA ARG A 15 2.24 -25.03 -3.28
C ARG A 15 2.56 -23.77 -4.05
N THR A 16 1.92 -23.57 -5.19
CA THR A 16 1.98 -22.29 -5.92
C THR A 16 1.16 -21.26 -5.15
N LEU A 17 1.84 -20.21 -4.69
CA LEU A 17 1.23 -19.09 -3.98
C LEU A 17 0.87 -17.94 -4.91
N LEU A 18 1.67 -17.72 -5.95
CA LEU A 18 1.41 -16.73 -7.00
C LEU A 18 1.70 -17.35 -8.38
N ASP A 19 0.85 -17.01 -9.34
CA ASP A 19 0.98 -17.35 -10.75
C ASP A 19 0.41 -16.20 -11.58
N ILE A 20 1.24 -15.18 -11.83
CA ILE A 20 0.85 -13.93 -12.47
C ILE A 20 1.71 -13.72 -13.71
N PRO A 21 1.18 -14.00 -14.93
CA PRO A 21 1.94 -13.87 -16.17
C PRO A 21 2.45 -12.47 -16.43
N GLN A 22 1.62 -11.48 -16.18
CA GLN A 22 1.98 -10.07 -16.38
C GLN A 22 1.24 -9.16 -15.40
N LEU A 23 1.96 -8.19 -14.86
CA LEU A 23 1.42 -7.09 -14.06
C LEU A 23 2.15 -5.80 -14.42
N GLN A 24 1.41 -4.72 -14.61
CA GLN A 24 1.96 -3.39 -14.84
C GLN A 24 1.15 -2.34 -14.07
N LEU A 25 1.82 -1.63 -13.17
CA LEU A 25 1.24 -0.60 -12.33
C LEU A 25 1.93 0.73 -12.62
N ALA A 26 1.15 1.78 -12.82
CA ALA A 26 1.67 3.12 -13.08
C ALA A 26 1.89 3.89 -11.78
N ALA A 27 3.00 4.62 -11.68
CA ALA A 27 3.20 5.59 -10.59
C ALA A 27 2.20 6.76 -10.70
N GLY A 28 2.03 7.47 -9.59
CA GLY A 28 1.07 8.56 -9.52
C GLY A 28 -0.39 8.09 -9.53
N ARG A 29 -0.65 6.82 -9.22
CA ARG A 29 -1.98 6.23 -9.12
C ARG A 29 -2.15 5.44 -7.84
N LEU A 30 -3.39 5.41 -7.35
CA LEU A 30 -3.82 4.55 -6.25
C LEU A 30 -4.42 3.26 -6.82
N HIS A 31 -3.71 2.15 -6.58
CA HIS A 31 -4.13 0.80 -6.95
C HIS A 31 -4.70 0.10 -5.73
N ALA A 32 -6.00 -0.23 -5.74
CA ALA A 32 -6.60 -1.05 -4.70
C ALA A 32 -6.44 -2.54 -5.05
N LEU A 33 -5.88 -3.31 -4.13
CA LEU A 33 -5.74 -4.76 -4.24
C LEU A 33 -6.82 -5.44 -3.40
N LEU A 34 -7.78 -6.06 -4.06
CA LEU A 34 -8.94 -6.72 -3.48
C LEU A 34 -8.87 -8.23 -3.69
N GLY A 35 -9.70 -8.97 -2.96
CA GLY A 35 -9.86 -10.42 -3.12
C GLY A 35 -10.18 -11.09 -1.78
N PRO A 36 -10.68 -12.33 -1.79
CA PRO A 36 -11.01 -13.07 -0.57
C PRO A 36 -9.77 -13.34 0.29
N ASN A 37 -10.01 -13.76 1.54
CA ASN A 37 -8.91 -14.17 2.41
C ASN A 37 -8.18 -15.37 1.81
N GLY A 38 -6.87 -15.39 1.90
CA GLY A 38 -6.03 -16.43 1.29
C GLY A 38 -5.85 -16.31 -0.23
N ALA A 39 -6.35 -15.25 -0.89
CA ALA A 39 -6.15 -15.03 -2.33
C ALA A 39 -4.70 -14.74 -2.74
N GLY A 40 -3.80 -14.45 -1.79
CA GLY A 40 -2.39 -14.15 -2.07
C GLY A 40 -2.03 -12.65 -2.08
N LYS A 41 -2.91 -11.76 -1.59
CA LYS A 41 -2.72 -10.30 -1.61
C LYS A 41 -1.43 -9.86 -0.91
N SER A 42 -1.25 -10.22 0.36
CA SER A 42 -0.04 -9.91 1.14
C SER A 42 1.22 -10.55 0.54
N THR A 43 1.07 -11.75 -0.05
CA THR A 43 2.17 -12.45 -0.74
C THR A 43 2.59 -11.68 -2.00
N LEU A 44 1.63 -11.19 -2.80
CA LEU A 44 1.92 -10.35 -3.96
C LEU A 44 2.58 -9.05 -3.52
N LEU A 45 2.04 -8.39 -2.48
CA LEU A 45 2.61 -7.15 -1.96
C LEU A 45 4.06 -7.36 -1.49
N GLY A 46 4.34 -8.45 -0.76
CA GLY A 46 5.69 -8.82 -0.33
C GLY A 46 6.64 -9.13 -1.51
N ALA A 47 6.15 -9.81 -2.55
CA ALA A 47 6.93 -10.07 -3.77
C ALA A 47 7.28 -8.76 -4.50
N LEU A 48 6.31 -7.86 -4.68
CA LEU A 48 6.52 -6.52 -5.28
C LEU A 48 7.44 -5.65 -4.41
N ALA A 49 7.40 -5.84 -3.09
CA ALA A 49 8.30 -5.18 -2.16
C ALA A 49 9.72 -5.75 -2.17
N GLY A 50 9.99 -6.89 -2.81
CA GLY A 50 11.30 -7.54 -2.83
C GLY A 50 11.61 -8.37 -1.58
N LEU A 51 10.60 -8.77 -0.80
CA LEU A 51 10.80 -9.68 0.35
C LEU A 51 10.97 -11.14 -0.06
N GLU A 52 10.55 -11.49 -1.29
CA GLU A 52 10.60 -12.85 -1.81
C GLU A 52 11.79 -13.02 -2.75
N HIS A 53 12.92 -13.46 -2.22
CA HIS A 53 14.19 -13.55 -2.95
C HIS A 53 14.12 -14.38 -4.25
N SER A 54 13.28 -15.41 -4.28
CA SER A 54 13.14 -16.31 -5.43
C SER A 54 12.55 -15.64 -6.68
N VAL A 55 11.89 -14.48 -6.52
CA VAL A 55 11.20 -13.77 -7.61
C VAL A 55 11.74 -12.37 -7.91
N LEU A 56 12.88 -11.97 -7.33
CA LEU A 56 13.46 -10.63 -7.51
C LEU A 56 13.78 -10.28 -8.98
N ARG A 57 14.05 -11.28 -9.82
CA ARG A 57 14.31 -11.08 -11.26
C ARG A 57 13.05 -10.84 -12.06
N GLN A 58 11.91 -11.30 -11.56
CA GLN A 58 10.60 -11.23 -12.22
C GLN A 58 9.88 -9.90 -11.95
N VAL A 59 10.29 -9.21 -10.88
CA VAL A 59 9.74 -7.89 -10.51
C VAL A 59 10.72 -6.81 -10.92
N ARG A 60 10.21 -5.74 -11.53
CA ARG A 60 10.99 -4.58 -11.96
C ARG A 60 10.40 -3.30 -11.39
N LEU A 61 11.27 -2.48 -10.84
CA LEU A 61 10.97 -1.12 -10.42
C LEU A 61 11.77 -0.16 -11.31
N LEU A 62 11.12 0.85 -11.89
CA LEU A 62 11.76 1.81 -12.82
C LEU A 62 12.46 1.12 -14.02
N GLY A 63 11.93 -0.01 -14.48
CA GLY A 63 12.51 -0.80 -15.56
C GLY A 63 13.66 -1.72 -15.16
N GLN A 64 14.19 -1.60 -13.95
CA GLN A 64 15.29 -2.42 -13.44
C GLN A 64 14.77 -3.58 -12.57
N PRO A 65 15.24 -4.84 -12.77
CA PRO A 65 14.90 -5.95 -11.89
C PRO A 65 15.29 -5.66 -10.43
N LEU A 66 14.45 -6.08 -9.46
CA LEU A 66 14.75 -5.86 -8.04
C LEU A 66 16.06 -6.52 -7.60
N SER A 67 16.48 -7.60 -8.27
CA SER A 67 17.78 -8.27 -8.02
C SER A 67 19.01 -7.42 -8.33
N HIS A 68 18.85 -6.31 -9.03
CA HIS A 68 19.95 -5.41 -9.42
C HIS A 68 19.96 -4.11 -8.59
N TRP A 69 19.01 -3.93 -7.70
CA TRP A 69 18.95 -2.78 -6.82
C TRP A 69 19.89 -2.95 -5.63
N ASP A 70 20.58 -1.87 -5.25
CA ASP A 70 21.15 -1.77 -3.91
C ASP A 70 20.02 -1.75 -2.86
N THR A 71 20.29 -2.32 -1.70
CA THR A 71 19.27 -2.47 -0.64
C THR A 71 18.77 -1.12 -0.12
N LEU A 72 19.68 -0.13 0.06
CA LEU A 72 19.31 1.19 0.55
C LEU A 72 18.56 1.98 -0.52
N ASP A 73 19.02 1.92 -1.77
CA ASP A 73 18.36 2.62 -2.88
C ASP A 73 16.94 2.06 -3.12
N LEU A 74 16.79 0.74 -3.06
CA LEU A 74 15.47 0.14 -3.11
C LEU A 74 14.58 0.58 -1.94
N ALA A 75 15.14 0.66 -0.72
CA ALA A 75 14.40 1.11 0.45
C ALA A 75 14.01 2.62 0.38
N ARG A 76 14.79 3.44 -0.34
CA ARG A 76 14.44 4.85 -0.63
C ARG A 76 13.34 4.96 -1.68
N ALA A 77 13.35 4.07 -2.67
CA ALA A 77 12.39 4.08 -3.77
C ALA A 77 11.02 3.50 -3.38
N ARG A 78 10.95 2.58 -2.39
CA ARG A 78 9.70 1.99 -1.97
C ARG A 78 9.65 1.69 -0.48
N ALA A 79 8.48 1.84 0.15
CA ALA A 79 8.23 1.38 1.51
C ALA A 79 7.07 0.39 1.56
N LEU A 80 7.14 -0.54 2.49
CA LEU A 80 6.10 -1.52 2.77
C LEU A 80 5.57 -1.33 4.20
N LEU A 81 4.25 -1.19 4.31
CA LEU A 81 3.50 -1.36 5.56
C LEU A 81 2.91 -2.78 5.55
N PRO A 82 3.48 -3.74 6.28
CA PRO A 82 2.88 -5.07 6.40
C PRO A 82 1.69 -5.04 7.35
N GLN A 83 0.83 -6.07 7.29
CA GLN A 83 -0.36 -6.20 8.14
C GLN A 83 0.01 -6.25 9.62
N ASP A 84 1.02 -7.04 9.98
CA ASP A 84 1.54 -7.13 11.33
C ASP A 84 2.86 -6.36 11.47
N ASN A 85 2.93 -5.45 12.44
CA ASN A 85 4.09 -4.63 12.73
C ASN A 85 4.45 -4.73 14.23
N PRO A 86 4.90 -5.89 14.72
CA PRO A 86 5.28 -6.03 16.11
C PRO A 86 6.50 -5.15 16.43
N VAL A 87 6.40 -4.38 17.50
CA VAL A 87 7.50 -3.60 18.05
C VAL A 87 7.90 -4.26 19.38
N PRO A 88 8.98 -5.04 19.40
CA PRO A 88 9.31 -5.91 20.53
C PRO A 88 9.93 -5.17 21.73
N PHE A 89 10.19 -3.86 21.61
CA PHE A 89 10.84 -3.04 22.63
C PHE A 89 10.01 -1.81 22.98
N ASP A 90 10.31 -1.24 24.12
CA ASP A 90 9.69 -0.01 24.61
C ASP A 90 10.30 1.23 23.91
N PHE A 91 9.67 1.63 22.81
CA PHE A 91 10.06 2.80 22.04
C PHE A 91 9.03 3.93 22.19
N ASN A 92 9.51 5.16 22.12
CA ASN A 92 8.65 6.31 21.90
C ASN A 92 8.18 6.35 20.44
N VAL A 93 7.03 6.96 20.20
CA VAL A 93 6.46 7.14 18.85
C VAL A 93 7.48 7.79 17.89
N ARG A 94 8.19 8.84 18.36
CA ARG A 94 9.22 9.52 17.58
C ARG A 94 10.30 8.56 17.08
N ASP A 95 10.75 7.64 17.93
CA ASP A 95 11.82 6.71 17.58
C ASP A 95 11.37 5.70 16.52
N ILE A 96 10.13 5.22 16.62
CA ILE A 96 9.53 4.32 15.60
C ILE A 96 9.46 5.00 14.23
N VAL A 97 8.99 6.25 14.17
CA VAL A 97 8.90 6.96 12.89
C VAL A 97 10.29 7.28 12.35
N ARG A 98 11.25 7.62 13.22
CA ARG A 98 12.66 7.84 12.85
C ARG A 98 13.30 6.61 12.21
N MET A 99 12.92 5.38 12.59
CA MET A 99 13.42 4.17 11.94
C MET A 99 13.13 4.15 10.44
N GLY A 100 12.05 4.79 9.98
CA GLY A 100 11.76 4.99 8.55
C GLY A 100 12.85 5.79 7.82
N ARG A 101 13.62 6.60 8.53
CA ARG A 101 14.71 7.40 7.96
C ARG A 101 16.05 6.66 7.84
N TYR A 102 16.15 5.43 8.36
CA TYR A 102 17.38 4.64 8.31
C TYR A 102 18.00 4.55 6.90
N PRO A 103 17.23 4.33 5.81
CA PRO A 103 17.79 4.27 4.46
C PRO A 103 18.45 5.58 3.98
N HIS A 104 18.18 6.70 4.65
CA HIS A 104 18.68 8.03 4.28
C HIS A 104 19.82 8.52 5.18
N SER A 105 20.38 7.67 6.03
CA SER A 105 21.38 8.05 7.03
C SER A 105 22.68 8.62 6.43
N ASP A 106 23.04 8.19 5.21
CA ASP A 106 24.20 8.66 4.44
C ASP A 106 23.88 9.87 3.54
N GLN A 107 22.61 10.15 3.29
CA GLN A 107 22.10 11.25 2.47
C GLN A 107 20.92 11.94 3.18
N PRO A 108 21.15 12.62 4.31
CA PRO A 108 20.07 13.22 5.07
C PRO A 108 19.41 14.36 4.28
N HIS A 109 18.09 14.44 4.38
CA HIS A 109 17.31 15.52 3.79
C HIS A 109 17.66 16.87 4.44
N PRO A 110 17.67 18.02 3.71
CA PRO A 110 17.92 19.36 4.30
C PRO A 110 17.04 19.70 5.49
N ARG A 111 15.82 19.16 5.55
CA ARG A 111 14.86 19.30 6.66
C ARG A 111 14.77 18.06 7.56
N GLU A 112 15.81 17.23 7.64
CA GLU A 112 15.78 15.94 8.34
C GLU A 112 15.24 16.03 9.78
N ALA A 113 15.59 17.10 10.50
CA ALA A 113 15.14 17.33 11.88
C ALA A 113 13.60 17.45 12.03
N HIS A 114 12.89 17.82 10.96
CA HIS A 114 11.45 18.03 10.95
C HIS A 114 10.65 16.91 10.30
N LEU A 115 11.29 16.02 9.51
CA LEU A 115 10.56 15.03 8.71
C LEU A 115 9.76 14.04 9.55
N VAL A 116 10.21 13.71 10.75
CA VAL A 116 9.46 12.83 11.66
C VAL A 116 8.15 13.51 12.09
N ASP A 117 8.22 14.78 12.43
CA ASP A 117 7.03 15.55 12.85
C ASP A 117 6.10 15.78 11.66
N ASP A 118 6.64 16.11 10.49
CA ASP A 118 5.87 16.28 9.25
C ASP A 118 5.14 14.96 8.88
N ALA A 119 5.81 13.80 8.97
CA ALA A 119 5.19 12.50 8.69
C ALA A 119 4.11 12.13 9.72
N LEU A 120 4.34 12.42 11.00
CA LEU A 120 3.34 12.23 12.06
C LEU A 120 2.13 13.16 11.85
N GLN A 121 2.36 14.39 11.44
CA GLN A 121 1.30 15.34 11.12
C GLN A 121 0.43 14.84 9.97
N MET A 122 1.04 14.35 8.89
CA MET A 122 0.33 13.79 7.74
C MET A 122 -0.50 12.55 8.11
N ALA A 123 0.02 11.70 8.99
CA ALA A 123 -0.70 10.52 9.49
C ALA A 123 -1.71 10.83 10.60
N GLY A 124 -1.89 12.10 11.01
CA GLY A 124 -2.78 12.49 12.11
C GLY A 124 -2.34 11.98 13.48
N ALA A 125 -1.04 11.79 13.69
CA ALA A 125 -0.46 11.18 14.89
C ALA A 125 0.54 12.10 15.63
N LEU A 126 0.70 13.38 15.26
CA LEU A 126 1.69 14.28 15.86
C LEU A 126 1.49 14.45 17.38
N HIS A 127 0.24 14.47 17.84
CA HIS A 127 -0.09 14.56 19.27
C HIS A 127 0.42 13.39 20.11
N LEU A 128 0.82 12.28 19.47
CA LEU A 128 1.36 11.08 20.11
C LEU A 128 2.90 11.07 20.19
N VAL A 129 3.58 12.05 19.63
CA VAL A 129 5.04 12.04 19.37
C VAL A 129 5.91 11.71 20.59
N HIS A 130 5.47 12.08 21.79
CA HIS A 130 6.17 11.85 23.06
C HIS A 130 5.64 10.64 23.85
N GLN A 131 4.62 9.94 23.32
CA GLN A 131 4.02 8.81 24.01
C GLN A 131 4.84 7.53 23.78
N ARG A 132 4.73 6.60 24.71
CA ARG A 132 5.26 5.25 24.57
C ARG A 132 4.34 4.45 23.65
N TYR A 133 4.92 3.77 22.67
CA TYR A 133 4.17 3.03 21.66
C TYR A 133 3.27 1.93 22.26
N GLU A 134 3.72 1.26 23.31
CA GLU A 134 2.98 0.18 23.97
C GLU A 134 1.61 0.64 24.49
N LEU A 135 1.50 1.90 24.92
CA LEU A 135 0.29 2.49 25.51
C LEU A 135 -0.76 2.91 24.47
N LEU A 136 -0.42 2.87 23.19
CA LEU A 136 -1.29 3.31 22.11
C LEU A 136 -2.39 2.28 21.82
N SER A 137 -3.58 2.77 21.44
CA SER A 137 -4.64 1.97 20.83
C SER A 137 -4.22 1.40 19.47
N GLY A 138 -4.94 0.40 18.97
CA GLY A 138 -4.65 -0.21 17.66
C GLY A 138 -4.68 0.81 16.51
N GLY A 139 -5.65 1.71 16.50
CA GLY A 139 -5.75 2.77 15.49
C GLY A 139 -4.62 3.81 15.57
N GLU A 140 -4.17 4.17 16.78
CA GLU A 140 -3.00 5.04 16.96
C GLU A 140 -1.72 4.37 16.48
N LYS A 141 -1.53 3.09 16.79
CA LYS A 141 -0.40 2.28 16.30
C LYS A 141 -0.39 2.22 14.77
N ALA A 142 -1.54 2.01 14.14
CA ALA A 142 -1.65 2.02 12.68
C ALA A 142 -1.21 3.35 12.07
N ARG A 143 -1.62 4.50 12.65
CA ARG A 143 -1.19 5.82 12.19
C ARG A 143 0.30 6.07 12.39
N VAL A 144 0.89 5.60 13.49
CA VAL A 144 2.35 5.70 13.72
C VAL A 144 3.13 4.89 12.70
N HIS A 145 2.69 3.67 12.37
CA HIS A 145 3.33 2.87 11.31
C HIS A 145 3.13 3.48 9.91
N LEU A 146 1.99 4.09 9.64
CA LEU A 146 1.79 4.87 8.42
C LEU A 146 2.79 6.03 8.36
N ALA A 147 2.96 6.80 9.44
CA ALA A 147 3.96 7.87 9.52
C ALA A 147 5.39 7.35 9.25
N ARG A 148 5.74 6.17 9.78
CA ARG A 148 7.04 5.55 9.54
C ARG A 148 7.30 5.29 8.07
N VAL A 149 6.35 4.71 7.32
CA VAL A 149 6.53 4.42 5.89
C VAL A 149 6.46 5.68 5.04
N LEU A 150 5.70 6.70 5.45
CA LEU A 150 5.72 8.03 4.84
C LEU A 150 7.09 8.70 4.99
N ALA A 151 7.66 8.66 6.19
CA ALA A 151 9.00 9.16 6.44
C ALA A 151 10.06 8.45 5.58
N GLN A 152 9.90 7.13 5.35
CA GLN A 152 10.83 6.34 4.53
C GLN A 152 10.82 6.78 3.07
N VAL A 153 9.68 7.03 2.46
CA VAL A 153 9.57 7.45 1.05
C VAL A 153 9.50 8.96 0.88
N TRP A 154 9.92 9.73 1.87
CA TRP A 154 9.91 11.19 1.77
C TRP A 154 10.82 11.66 0.63
N ALA A 155 10.30 12.57 -0.23
CA ALA A 155 11.07 13.07 -1.36
C ALA A 155 12.33 13.80 -0.90
N HIS A 156 13.47 13.49 -1.52
CA HIS A 156 14.68 14.28 -1.39
C HIS A 156 14.76 15.29 -2.56
N PRO A 157 14.96 16.59 -2.31
CA PRO A 157 14.92 17.61 -3.37
C PRO A 157 16.02 17.39 -4.41
N ASP A 158 17.19 16.94 -4.00
CA ASP A 158 18.35 16.74 -4.89
C ASP A 158 18.36 15.36 -5.56
N HIS A 159 17.51 14.44 -5.13
CA HIS A 159 17.39 13.08 -5.66
C HIS A 159 15.92 12.75 -5.99
N PRO A 160 15.31 13.45 -6.96
CA PRO A 160 13.94 13.17 -7.35
C PRO A 160 13.87 11.82 -8.05
N GLN A 161 13.27 10.85 -7.40
CA GLN A 161 12.97 9.55 -7.99
C GLN A 161 11.52 9.17 -7.73
N GLU A 162 11.00 8.32 -8.59
CA GLU A 162 9.68 7.74 -8.43
C GLU A 162 9.65 6.88 -7.17
N ARG A 163 8.61 6.99 -6.40
CA ARG A 163 8.47 6.34 -5.09
C ARG A 163 7.19 5.53 -5.02
N TRP A 164 7.22 4.46 -4.25
CA TRP A 164 6.11 3.56 -4.08
C TRP A 164 5.79 3.29 -2.61
N LEU A 165 4.49 3.32 -2.30
CA LEU A 165 3.94 2.86 -1.03
C LEU A 165 3.14 1.57 -1.27
N LEU A 166 3.54 0.50 -0.59
CA LEU A 166 2.87 -0.78 -0.59
C LEU A 166 2.27 -0.98 0.80
N LEU A 167 0.94 -1.01 0.89
CA LEU A 167 0.24 -0.94 2.17
C LEU A 167 -0.68 -2.16 2.31
N ASP A 168 -0.40 -3.00 3.31
CA ASP A 168 -1.23 -4.16 3.62
C ASP A 168 -2.25 -3.79 4.70
N GLU A 169 -3.51 -3.64 4.31
CA GLU A 169 -4.65 -3.30 5.15
C GLU A 169 -4.47 -2.00 5.99
N PRO A 170 -4.08 -0.86 5.37
CA PRO A 170 -3.76 0.36 6.12
C PRO A 170 -4.94 0.97 6.87
N THR A 171 -6.16 0.48 6.64
CA THR A 171 -7.40 1.01 7.22
C THR A 171 -8.09 0.04 8.21
N ALA A 172 -7.59 -1.19 8.37
CA ALA A 172 -8.30 -2.25 9.12
C ALA A 172 -8.56 -1.93 10.61
N ALA A 173 -7.62 -1.23 11.27
CA ALA A 173 -7.71 -0.88 12.68
C ALA A 173 -8.31 0.53 12.94
N LEU A 174 -8.82 1.20 11.90
CA LEU A 174 -9.27 2.58 11.95
C LEU A 174 -10.79 2.68 11.93
N ASP A 175 -11.33 3.66 12.64
CA ASP A 175 -12.73 4.05 12.48
C ASP A 175 -13.00 4.70 11.11
N LEU A 176 -14.27 4.84 10.76
CA LEU A 176 -14.70 5.33 9.46
C LEU A 176 -14.08 6.70 9.10
N ALA A 177 -14.01 7.65 10.04
CA ALA A 177 -13.46 8.98 9.77
C ALA A 177 -11.96 8.92 9.46
N HIS A 178 -11.22 8.12 10.21
CA HIS A 178 -9.80 7.92 9.99
C HIS A 178 -9.51 7.11 8.72
N GLN A 179 -10.33 6.11 8.37
CA GLN A 179 -10.21 5.40 7.08
C GLN A 179 -10.28 6.37 5.90
N HIS A 180 -11.29 7.24 5.87
CA HIS A 180 -11.43 8.25 4.83
C HIS A 180 -10.29 9.28 4.83
N THR A 181 -9.74 9.62 6.00
CA THR A 181 -8.59 10.52 6.11
C THR A 181 -7.33 9.89 5.49
N VAL A 182 -7.05 8.63 5.81
CA VAL A 182 -5.93 7.89 5.21
C VAL A 182 -6.09 7.78 3.69
N MET A 183 -7.29 7.43 3.20
CA MET A 183 -7.50 7.30 1.76
C MET A 183 -7.33 8.64 1.01
N ARG A 184 -7.75 9.76 1.59
CA ARG A 184 -7.49 11.11 1.04
C ARG A 184 -6.00 11.41 0.99
N LEU A 185 -5.27 11.14 2.07
CA LEU A 185 -3.81 11.28 2.11
C LEU A 185 -3.14 10.47 0.99
N LEU A 186 -3.54 9.21 0.80
CA LEU A 186 -2.99 8.37 -0.27
C LEU A 186 -3.27 8.96 -1.65
N ARG A 187 -4.45 9.53 -1.88
CA ARG A 187 -4.79 10.26 -3.11
C ARG A 187 -3.90 11.50 -3.33
N GLU A 188 -3.67 12.28 -2.29
CA GLU A 188 -2.79 13.46 -2.35
C GLU A 188 -1.36 13.06 -2.70
N LEU A 189 -0.85 11.97 -2.14
CA LEU A 189 0.47 11.44 -2.48
C LEU A 189 0.57 10.99 -3.94
N THR A 190 -0.49 10.41 -4.50
CA THR A 190 -0.48 10.04 -5.93
C THR A 190 -0.41 11.26 -6.84
N GLN A 191 -1.02 12.39 -6.47
CA GLN A 191 -0.89 13.65 -7.20
C GLN A 191 0.54 14.21 -7.18
N GLN A 192 1.35 13.81 -6.20
CA GLN A 192 2.78 14.12 -6.11
C GLN A 192 3.67 13.07 -6.83
N GLY A 193 3.07 12.17 -7.62
CA GLY A 193 3.77 11.17 -8.40
C GLY A 193 4.11 9.87 -7.66
N VAL A 194 3.67 9.71 -6.40
CA VAL A 194 3.89 8.47 -5.64
C VAL A 194 2.95 7.38 -6.17
N GLY A 195 3.48 6.21 -6.53
CA GLY A 195 2.68 5.03 -6.79
C GLY A 195 2.21 4.41 -5.47
N VAL A 196 0.94 4.08 -5.36
CA VAL A 196 0.38 3.48 -4.14
C VAL A 196 -0.33 2.18 -4.48
N ILE A 197 -0.01 1.12 -3.75
CA ILE A 197 -0.77 -0.15 -3.74
C ILE A 197 -1.32 -0.34 -2.34
N ALA A 198 -2.63 -0.42 -2.19
CA ALA A 198 -3.29 -0.65 -0.91
C ALA A 198 -4.16 -1.91 -0.97
N VAL A 199 -3.88 -2.88 -0.12
CA VAL A 199 -4.80 -4.00 0.14
C VAL A 199 -5.96 -3.46 0.94
N LEU A 200 -7.16 -3.64 0.44
CA LEU A 200 -8.38 -3.18 1.09
C LEU A 200 -9.39 -4.33 1.21
N HIS A 201 -10.25 -4.29 2.24
CA HIS A 201 -11.37 -5.21 2.39
C HIS A 201 -12.68 -4.58 1.95
N ASP A 202 -12.83 -3.28 2.12
CA ASP A 202 -14.03 -2.55 1.72
C ASP A 202 -13.97 -2.20 0.23
N ILE A 203 -14.85 -2.85 -0.54
CA ILE A 203 -14.99 -2.67 -1.99
C ILE A 203 -15.49 -1.26 -2.31
N ASN A 204 -16.37 -0.70 -1.47
CA ASN A 204 -16.89 0.64 -1.67
C ASN A 204 -15.84 1.71 -1.36
N LEU A 205 -15.02 1.48 -0.33
CA LEU A 205 -13.86 2.36 -0.06
C LEU A 205 -12.86 2.34 -1.22
N ALA A 206 -12.57 1.17 -1.79
CA ALA A 206 -11.75 1.03 -2.99
C ALA A 206 -12.37 1.79 -4.17
N GLY A 207 -13.66 1.59 -4.45
CA GLY A 207 -14.40 2.27 -5.51
C GLY A 207 -14.42 3.79 -5.36
N ALA A 208 -14.44 4.31 -4.13
CA ALA A 208 -14.47 5.75 -3.86
C ALA A 208 -13.12 6.44 -4.11
N TYR A 209 -12.01 5.75 -3.91
CA TYR A 209 -10.69 6.39 -3.87
C TYR A 209 -9.71 5.90 -4.92
N ALA A 210 -9.74 4.63 -5.32
CA ALA A 210 -8.73 4.07 -6.20
C ALA A 210 -8.91 4.52 -7.67
N ASP A 211 -7.80 4.62 -8.38
CA ASP A 211 -7.77 4.83 -9.83
C ASP A 211 -7.94 3.51 -10.58
N GLN A 212 -7.36 2.45 -10.00
CA GLN A 212 -7.42 1.09 -10.54
C GLN A 212 -7.68 0.09 -9.41
N VAL A 213 -8.38 -0.97 -9.76
CA VAL A 213 -8.62 -2.11 -8.89
C VAL A 213 -7.99 -3.35 -9.51
N LEU A 214 -7.28 -4.11 -8.68
CA LEU A 214 -6.80 -5.45 -8.96
C LEU A 214 -7.59 -6.41 -8.07
N VAL A 215 -8.23 -7.39 -8.67
CA VAL A 215 -8.91 -8.45 -7.91
C VAL A 215 -8.11 -9.73 -8.01
N MET A 216 -7.66 -10.21 -6.86
CA MET A 216 -6.95 -11.49 -6.77
C MET A 216 -7.86 -12.61 -6.34
N ASN A 217 -7.64 -13.78 -6.95
CA ASN A 217 -8.24 -15.03 -6.54
C ASN A 217 -7.23 -16.18 -6.72
N GLN A 218 -7.05 -17.01 -5.68
CA GLN A 218 -6.19 -18.20 -5.71
C GLN A 218 -4.78 -17.96 -6.30
N GLY A 219 -4.11 -16.88 -5.89
CA GLY A 219 -2.76 -16.55 -6.32
C GLY A 219 -2.64 -15.94 -7.72
N ARG A 220 -3.75 -15.60 -8.36
CA ARG A 220 -3.81 -15.01 -9.69
C ARG A 220 -4.54 -13.68 -9.67
N ILE A 221 -4.27 -12.83 -10.65
CA ILE A 221 -5.09 -11.65 -10.92
C ILE A 221 -6.27 -12.11 -11.78
N ASP A 222 -7.47 -12.11 -11.18
CA ASP A 222 -8.72 -12.44 -11.87
C ASP A 222 -9.11 -11.36 -12.87
N THR A 223 -9.02 -10.10 -12.41
CA THR A 223 -9.30 -8.93 -13.26
C THR A 223 -8.56 -7.70 -12.73
N MET A 224 -8.27 -6.76 -13.63
CA MET A 224 -7.65 -5.49 -13.31
C MET A 224 -8.16 -4.41 -14.27
N GLY A 225 -8.40 -3.21 -13.75
CA GLY A 225 -8.85 -2.07 -14.56
C GLY A 225 -9.38 -0.91 -13.73
N ALA A 226 -10.06 0.03 -14.39
CA ALA A 226 -10.75 1.11 -13.70
C ALA A 226 -11.85 0.60 -12.77
N CYS A 227 -12.06 1.27 -11.64
CA CYS A 227 -13.01 0.82 -10.62
C CYS A 227 -14.40 0.55 -11.19
N GLU A 228 -14.90 1.42 -12.04
CA GLU A 228 -16.23 1.31 -12.64
C GLU A 228 -16.40 0.09 -13.55
N GLN A 229 -15.32 -0.31 -14.22
CA GLN A 229 -15.31 -1.47 -15.13
C GLN A 229 -15.18 -2.78 -14.37
N VAL A 230 -14.36 -2.77 -13.31
CA VAL A 230 -14.03 -3.97 -12.53
C VAL A 230 -15.07 -4.27 -11.47
N LEU A 231 -15.47 -3.28 -10.66
CA LEU A 231 -16.37 -3.47 -9.53
C LEU A 231 -17.84 -3.57 -9.98
N GLN A 232 -18.17 -4.69 -10.62
CA GLN A 232 -19.52 -5.02 -11.07
C GLN A 232 -20.15 -6.09 -10.16
N PRO A 233 -21.50 -6.10 -9.98
CA PRO A 233 -22.18 -7.12 -9.19
C PRO A 233 -21.83 -8.55 -9.58
N SER A 234 -21.73 -8.86 -10.86
CA SER A 234 -21.35 -10.17 -11.38
C SER A 234 -19.93 -10.61 -10.96
N LEU A 235 -19.00 -9.67 -10.82
CA LEU A 235 -17.68 -9.97 -10.30
C LEU A 235 -17.73 -10.30 -8.80
N VAL A 236 -18.47 -9.51 -8.02
CA VAL A 236 -18.61 -9.70 -6.57
C VAL A 236 -19.23 -11.05 -6.27
N GLU A 237 -20.29 -11.41 -6.96
CA GLU A 237 -20.94 -12.71 -6.81
C GLU A 237 -19.97 -13.85 -7.17
N ARG A 238 -19.26 -13.74 -8.30
CA ARG A 238 -18.29 -14.76 -8.74
C ARG A 238 -17.12 -14.95 -7.80
N VAL A 239 -16.57 -13.86 -7.24
CA VAL A 239 -15.30 -13.92 -6.46
C VAL A 239 -15.56 -14.12 -4.97
N TRP A 240 -16.61 -13.49 -4.42
CA TRP A 240 -16.92 -13.54 -2.98
C TRP A 240 -18.18 -14.35 -2.65
N GLY A 241 -18.98 -14.75 -3.66
CA GLY A 241 -20.23 -15.49 -3.44
C GLY A 241 -21.33 -14.65 -2.81
N VAL A 242 -21.25 -13.31 -2.92
CA VAL A 242 -22.21 -12.37 -2.31
C VAL A 242 -22.98 -11.65 -3.40
N VAL A 243 -24.31 -11.67 -3.27
CA VAL A 243 -25.20 -10.93 -4.17
C VAL A 243 -25.19 -9.47 -3.77
N CYS A 244 -25.09 -8.60 -4.76
CA CYS A 244 -25.16 -7.15 -4.55
C CYS A 244 -25.78 -6.47 -5.78
N GLU A 245 -26.24 -5.24 -5.59
CA GLU A 245 -26.69 -4.38 -6.67
C GLU A 245 -25.89 -3.08 -6.71
N ARG A 246 -25.83 -2.47 -7.88
CA ARG A 246 -25.17 -1.19 -8.07
C ARG A 246 -26.15 -0.05 -7.87
N LEU A 247 -25.93 0.77 -6.85
CA LEU A 247 -26.70 1.97 -6.61
C LEU A 247 -26.03 3.17 -7.30
N PRO A 248 -26.79 4.00 -8.04
CA PRO A 248 -26.25 5.20 -8.64
C PRO A 248 -25.84 6.19 -7.53
N ARG A 249 -24.67 6.80 -7.68
CA ARG A 249 -24.22 7.89 -6.83
C ARG A 249 -24.49 9.21 -7.53
N HIS A 250 -25.12 10.16 -6.84
CA HIS A 250 -25.38 11.50 -7.37
C HIS A 250 -24.23 12.48 -7.11
N ASP A 251 -22.98 11.98 -7.05
CA ASP A 251 -21.81 12.85 -6.96
C ASP A 251 -21.27 13.23 -8.36
N ARG A 252 -20.36 14.21 -8.36
CA ARG A 252 -19.76 14.74 -9.61
C ARG A 252 -18.93 13.73 -10.39
N GLU A 253 -18.55 12.59 -9.78
CA GLU A 253 -17.68 11.58 -10.36
C GLU A 253 -18.43 10.35 -10.88
N GLY A 254 -19.75 10.25 -10.63
CA GLY A 254 -20.61 9.18 -11.18
C GLY A 254 -20.30 7.76 -10.67
N ARG A 255 -19.45 7.63 -9.65
CA ARG A 255 -19.05 6.33 -9.10
C ARG A 255 -20.20 5.72 -8.30
N GLY A 256 -20.70 4.55 -8.72
CA GLY A 256 -21.77 3.84 -8.01
C GLY A 256 -21.27 3.15 -6.74
N TRP A 257 -22.20 2.95 -5.80
CA TRP A 257 -22.00 2.10 -4.62
C TRP A 257 -22.50 0.70 -4.87
N LEU A 258 -21.89 -0.31 -4.24
CA LEU A 258 -22.42 -1.66 -4.20
C LEU A 258 -23.18 -1.85 -2.89
N ALA A 259 -24.48 -2.14 -2.99
CA ALA A 259 -25.33 -2.52 -1.87
C ALA A 259 -25.39 -4.03 -1.80
N PHE A 260 -25.05 -4.59 -0.65
CA PHE A 260 -25.03 -6.03 -0.39
C PHE A 260 -26.35 -6.45 0.22
N SER A 261 -26.90 -7.56 -0.27
CA SER A 261 -28.17 -8.16 0.22
C SER A 261 -27.90 -9.35 1.15
#